data_9b747b2af18416ddc243edc2a1702aca
#
_entry.id   9b747b2af18416ddc243edc2a1702aca
#
_cell.length_a   1.000
_cell.length_b   1.000
_cell.length_c   1.000
_cell.angle_alpha   90.00
_cell.angle_beta   90.00
_cell.angle_gamma   90.00
#
_symmetry.space_group_name_H-M   'P 1'
#
loop_
_entity.id
_entity.type
_entity.pdbx_description
1 polymer ?
#
loop_
_entity_poly.entity_id
_entity_poly.type
_entity_poly.pdbx_seq_one_letter_code
_entity_poly.pdbx_strand_id
1 'polypeptide(L)'
;SNIATDFNRGSRNTYYLDMARKAATKVIEEGPYSLLDNYGDLFAPSTCNNNSEAIFQLQWLQGSTDAIGWGCNNSISTYFGWSTMVSEQNWGNATYASYDLVRAYDPQDRTRRHYTIATVGEYYPDLNTKNGGYTYNVTETGYDNKCNFKKYVIGKIDDNGQSYAQ
;
A
#
# COMPACT_ATOMS: atom_id res chain seq x y z
N SER A 1 -8.72 11.67 -24.53
CA SER A 1 -7.69 12.54 -25.14
C SER A 1 -6.66 12.92 -24.10
N ASN A 2 -5.42 13.03 -24.53
CA ASN A 2 -4.32 13.44 -23.68
C ASN A 2 -4.46 14.89 -23.26
N ILE A 3 -4.77 15.13 -22.02
CA ILE A 3 -4.98 16.47 -21.49
C ILE A 3 -3.64 17.17 -21.21
N ALA A 4 -2.71 16.49 -20.59
CA ALA A 4 -1.47 17.09 -20.12
C ALA A 4 -0.27 16.86 -21.03
N THR A 5 -0.27 15.81 -21.81
CA THR A 5 0.87 15.42 -22.64
C THR A 5 0.45 14.96 -24.03
N ASP A 6 1.27 15.20 -25.01
CA ASP A 6 1.20 14.58 -26.32
C ASP A 6 2.31 13.50 -26.41
N PHE A 7 1.97 12.27 -26.08
CA PHE A 7 2.93 11.18 -26.07
C PHE A 7 3.50 10.86 -27.45
N ASN A 8 2.73 11.09 -28.50
CA ASN A 8 3.17 10.78 -29.85
C ASN A 8 4.29 11.70 -30.35
N ARG A 9 4.39 12.88 -29.76
CA ARG A 9 5.34 13.92 -30.17
C ARG A 9 6.33 14.30 -29.10
N GLY A 10 6.26 13.70 -27.92
CA GLY A 10 7.08 14.06 -26.78
C GLY A 10 6.87 15.48 -26.26
N SER A 11 5.82 16.17 -26.72
CA SER A 11 5.49 17.52 -26.27
C SER A 11 4.56 17.50 -25.07
N ARG A 12 4.64 18.56 -24.27
CA ARG A 12 3.77 18.74 -23.09
C ARG A 12 2.79 19.87 -23.36
N ASN A 13 1.52 19.65 -22.99
CA ASN A 13 0.54 20.73 -23.01
C ASN A 13 0.75 21.65 -21.81
N THR A 14 1.43 22.77 -22.05
CA THR A 14 1.85 23.72 -21.01
C THR A 14 0.66 24.38 -20.31
N TYR A 15 -0.46 24.56 -20.99
CA TYR A 15 -1.68 25.11 -20.38
C TYR A 15 -2.19 24.22 -19.25
N TYR A 16 -2.37 22.92 -19.50
CA TYR A 16 -2.85 22.00 -18.47
C TYR A 16 -1.80 21.73 -17.38
N LEU A 17 -0.52 21.78 -17.72
CA LEU A 17 0.54 21.68 -16.71
C LEU A 17 0.56 22.89 -15.78
N ASP A 18 0.32 24.09 -16.30
CA ASP A 18 0.20 25.29 -15.45
C ASP A 18 -1.04 25.24 -14.56
N MET A 19 -2.17 24.77 -15.08
CA MET A 19 -3.37 24.53 -14.25
C MET A 19 -3.10 23.51 -13.14
N ALA A 20 -2.44 22.39 -13.44
CA ALA A 20 -2.08 21.38 -12.46
C ALA A 20 -1.14 21.96 -11.39
N ARG A 21 -0.13 22.73 -11.79
CA ARG A 21 0.77 23.43 -10.87
C ARG A 21 0.01 24.36 -9.94
N LYS A 22 -0.87 25.21 -10.48
CA LYS A 22 -1.68 26.14 -9.68
C LYS A 22 -2.58 25.41 -8.67
N ALA A 23 -3.23 24.33 -9.10
CA ALA A 23 -4.07 23.53 -8.23
C ALA A 23 -3.26 22.86 -7.10
N ALA A 24 -2.10 22.28 -7.42
CA ALA A 24 -1.22 21.68 -6.45
C ALA A 24 -0.67 22.72 -5.45
N THR A 25 -0.23 23.88 -5.95
CA THR A 25 0.22 25.00 -5.10
C THR A 25 -0.87 25.43 -4.11
N LYS A 26 -2.12 25.55 -4.58
CA LYS A 26 -3.24 25.91 -3.73
C LYS A 26 -3.50 24.88 -2.63
N VAL A 27 -3.39 23.59 -2.95
CA VAL A 27 -3.51 22.52 -1.94
C VAL A 27 -2.41 22.63 -0.88
N ILE A 28 -1.17 22.91 -1.31
CA ILE A 28 -0.01 22.98 -0.41
C ILE A 28 -0.05 24.21 0.48
N GLU A 29 -0.42 25.36 -0.07
CA GLU A 29 -0.33 26.64 0.63
C GLU A 29 -1.61 27.02 1.42
N GLU A 30 -2.78 26.60 0.92
CA GLU A 30 -4.08 27.01 1.49
C GLU A 30 -4.89 25.81 2.03
N GLY A 31 -4.53 24.58 1.69
CA GLY A 31 -5.25 23.38 2.11
C GLY A 31 -5.00 23.03 3.58
N PRO A 32 -5.95 22.36 4.24
CA PRO A 32 -5.81 21.88 5.62
C PRO A 32 -5.03 20.57 5.70
N TYR A 33 -4.22 20.27 4.71
CA TYR A 33 -3.54 18.97 4.56
C TYR A 33 -2.10 19.04 5.06
N SER A 34 -1.64 17.91 5.60
CA SER A 34 -0.25 17.76 6.02
C SER A 34 0.21 16.32 5.81
N LEU A 35 1.48 16.13 5.49
CA LEU A 35 2.06 14.81 5.39
C LEU A 35 2.08 14.12 6.76
N LEU A 36 1.86 12.80 6.77
CA LEU A 36 2.02 11.98 7.96
C LEU A 36 3.52 11.78 8.27
N ASP A 37 3.85 11.76 9.55
CA ASP A 37 5.23 11.54 10.00
C ASP A 37 5.74 10.14 9.66
N ASN A 38 4.85 9.16 9.70
CA ASN A 38 5.18 7.77 9.37
C ASN A 38 4.44 7.33 8.11
N TYR A 39 5.19 6.98 7.08
CA TYR A 39 4.64 6.49 5.80
C TYR A 39 3.74 5.25 5.96
N GLY A 40 4.03 4.38 6.92
CA GLY A 40 3.25 3.18 7.20
C GLY A 40 1.80 3.47 7.60
N ASP A 41 1.56 4.62 8.24
CA ASP A 41 0.24 5.00 8.73
C ASP A 41 -0.77 5.29 7.62
N LEU A 42 -0.29 5.53 6.40
CA LEU A 42 -1.14 5.63 5.22
C LEU A 42 -1.86 4.31 4.87
N PHE A 43 -1.33 3.19 5.33
CA PHE A 43 -1.79 1.85 4.96
C PHE A 43 -2.26 1.02 6.15
N ALA A 44 -1.98 1.46 7.35
CA ALA A 44 -2.43 0.77 8.56
C ALA A 44 -3.94 0.99 8.75
N PRO A 45 -4.73 -0.06 8.99
CA PRO A 45 -6.19 0.04 9.07
C PRO A 45 -6.70 1.00 10.13
N SER A 46 -5.95 1.21 11.19
CA SER A 46 -6.31 2.14 12.28
C SER A 46 -6.12 3.62 11.92
N THR A 47 -5.32 3.93 10.90
CA THR A 47 -4.88 5.31 10.59
C THR A 47 -5.08 5.72 9.15
N CYS A 48 -5.34 4.77 8.24
CA CYS A 48 -5.43 5.06 6.80
C CYS A 48 -6.63 5.93 6.40
N ASN A 49 -7.72 5.87 7.17
CA ASN A 49 -8.94 6.60 6.86
C ASN A 49 -8.96 7.99 7.53
N ASN A 50 -9.43 8.99 6.80
CA ASN A 50 -9.59 10.37 7.29
C ASN A 50 -8.31 10.99 7.88
N ASN A 51 -7.14 10.57 7.41
CA ASN A 51 -5.89 11.15 7.86
C ASN A 51 -5.61 12.52 7.20
N SER A 52 -4.63 13.23 7.71
CA SER A 52 -4.31 14.60 7.28
C SER A 52 -3.77 14.71 5.85
N GLU A 53 -3.31 13.63 5.22
CA GLU A 53 -2.90 13.63 3.82
C GLU A 53 -4.07 13.45 2.85
N ALA A 54 -5.23 12.99 3.34
CA ALA A 54 -6.34 12.61 2.50
C ALA A 54 -7.07 13.82 1.93
N ILE A 55 -6.94 14.05 0.61
CA ILE A 55 -7.74 15.06 -0.12
C ILE A 55 -9.09 14.47 -0.51
N PHE A 56 -9.09 13.25 -1.00
CA PHE A 56 -10.28 12.49 -1.35
C PHE A 56 -9.99 11.00 -1.18
N GLN A 57 -10.87 10.29 -0.48
CA GLN A 57 -10.75 8.84 -0.27
C GLN A 57 -12.07 8.15 -0.53
N LEU A 58 -12.03 7.05 -1.27
CA LEU A 58 -13.08 6.04 -1.25
C LEU A 58 -12.76 5.08 -0.09
N GLN A 59 -13.57 5.15 0.95
CA GLN A 59 -13.37 4.34 2.15
C GLN A 59 -14.22 3.08 2.09
N TRP A 60 -13.66 1.98 2.53
CA TRP A 60 -14.31 0.69 2.62
C TRP A 60 -14.61 0.37 4.08
N LEU A 61 -15.79 -0.16 4.33
CA LEU A 61 -16.21 -0.53 5.69
C LEU A 61 -15.78 -1.97 5.99
N GLN A 62 -14.97 -2.10 7.00
CA GLN A 62 -14.52 -3.40 7.49
C GLN A 62 -15.68 -4.21 8.06
N GLY A 63 -15.72 -5.51 7.76
CA GLY A 63 -16.67 -6.45 8.35
C GLY A 63 -18.13 -6.20 8.01
N SER A 64 -18.43 -5.40 7.00
CA SER A 64 -19.78 -5.25 6.51
C SER A 64 -20.25 -6.58 5.90
N THR A 65 -21.12 -7.26 6.61
CA THR A 65 -21.83 -8.45 6.12
C THR A 65 -23.08 -8.08 5.36
N ASP A 66 -23.37 -6.80 5.24
CA ASP A 66 -24.60 -6.32 4.66
C ASP A 66 -24.72 -6.67 3.19
N ALA A 67 -25.53 -7.64 2.99
CA ALA A 67 -26.32 -7.98 1.82
C ALA A 67 -25.58 -8.38 0.52
N ILE A 68 -24.37 -7.93 0.26
CA ILE A 68 -23.80 -8.12 -1.08
C ILE A 68 -22.44 -8.83 -1.07
N GLY A 69 -22.07 -9.41 0.06
CA GLY A 69 -20.84 -10.22 0.18
C GLY A 69 -19.58 -9.52 -0.31
N TRP A 70 -19.23 -9.77 -1.53
CA TRP A 70 -18.00 -9.25 -2.15
C TRP A 70 -18.04 -7.77 -2.52
N GLY A 71 -19.17 -7.13 -2.49
CA GLY A 71 -19.37 -5.77 -3.01
C GLY A 71 -18.94 -4.64 -2.07
N CYS A 72 -18.81 -4.92 -0.77
CA CYS A 72 -18.54 -3.88 0.23
C CYS A 72 -17.08 -3.82 0.67
N ASN A 73 -16.27 -4.78 0.29
CA ASN A 73 -14.88 -4.91 0.67
C ASN A 73 -13.96 -4.79 -0.55
N ASN A 74 -12.75 -4.31 -0.33
CA ASN A 74 -11.74 -4.43 -1.36
C ASN A 74 -10.91 -5.72 -1.14
N SER A 75 -10.43 -6.31 -2.22
CA SER A 75 -9.61 -7.53 -2.20
C SER A 75 -8.11 -7.26 -2.32
N ILE A 76 -7.68 -6.03 -2.10
CA ILE A 76 -6.28 -5.63 -2.30
C ILE A 76 -5.35 -6.41 -1.39
N SER A 77 -5.69 -6.55 -0.11
CA SER A 77 -4.86 -7.30 0.85
C SER A 77 -4.76 -8.79 0.50
N THR A 78 -5.85 -9.38 0.02
CA THR A 78 -5.87 -10.76 -0.47
C THR A 78 -5.01 -10.94 -1.72
N TYR A 79 -5.08 -9.98 -2.63
CA TYR A 79 -4.32 -10.00 -3.87
C TYR A 79 -2.80 -9.91 -3.64
N PHE A 80 -2.38 -9.09 -2.67
CA PHE A 80 -0.97 -8.93 -2.32
C PHE A 80 -0.49 -9.90 -1.24
N GLY A 81 -1.38 -10.59 -0.52
CA GLY A 81 -1.01 -11.58 0.47
C GLY A 81 -0.15 -12.69 -0.11
N TRP A 82 0.96 -13.01 0.53
CA TRP A 82 1.90 -14.02 0.05
C TRP A 82 1.87 -15.31 0.86
N SER A 83 1.31 -15.29 2.06
CA SER A 83 1.30 -16.43 2.99
C SER A 83 0.08 -16.37 3.89
N THR A 84 -0.41 -17.53 4.31
CA THR A 84 -1.45 -17.65 5.33
C THR A 84 -1.00 -17.21 6.73
N MET A 85 0.26 -16.92 6.93
CA MET A 85 0.77 -16.33 8.17
C MET A 85 0.50 -14.83 8.27
N VAL A 86 0.38 -14.14 7.15
CA VAL A 86 0.30 -12.68 7.10
C VAL A 86 -1.00 -12.16 6.46
N SER A 87 -1.85 -13.05 5.96
CA SER A 87 -3.14 -12.70 5.36
C SER A 87 -4.12 -13.85 5.56
N GLU A 88 -5.38 -13.54 5.85
CA GLU A 88 -6.43 -14.55 5.95
C GLU A 88 -6.64 -15.30 4.63
N GLN A 89 -6.57 -14.56 3.55
CA GLN A 89 -6.61 -15.12 2.21
C GLN A 89 -5.45 -14.58 1.38
N ASN A 90 -4.95 -15.42 0.50
CA ASN A 90 -3.97 -15.00 -0.49
C ASN A 90 -4.25 -15.71 -1.81
N TRP A 91 -3.89 -15.06 -2.90
CA TRP A 91 -4.05 -15.63 -4.23
C TRP A 91 -2.75 -16.30 -4.71
N GLY A 92 -2.24 -17.20 -3.87
CA GLY A 92 -1.13 -18.05 -4.26
C GLY A 92 0.20 -17.34 -4.47
N ASN A 93 0.44 -16.24 -3.75
CA ASN A 93 1.70 -15.52 -3.85
C ASN A 93 2.01 -15.08 -5.30
N ALA A 94 1.04 -14.42 -5.95
CA ALA A 94 1.10 -14.14 -7.38
C ALA A 94 1.76 -12.80 -7.74
N THR A 95 2.01 -11.92 -6.77
CA THR A 95 2.50 -10.56 -7.01
C THR A 95 3.85 -10.32 -6.36
N TYR A 96 4.80 -9.82 -7.15
CA TYR A 96 6.16 -9.54 -6.69
C TYR A 96 6.63 -8.18 -7.18
N ALA A 97 7.50 -7.55 -6.39
CA ALA A 97 8.28 -6.43 -6.85
C ALA A 97 9.35 -6.90 -7.85
N SER A 98 9.53 -6.17 -8.94
CA SER A 98 10.66 -6.41 -9.81
C SER A 98 11.98 -6.09 -9.12
N TYR A 99 13.05 -6.76 -9.49
CA TYR A 99 14.38 -6.48 -8.98
C TYR A 99 14.81 -5.02 -9.24
N ASP A 100 14.42 -4.47 -10.39
CA ASP A 100 14.70 -3.07 -10.71
C ASP A 100 13.99 -2.10 -9.79
N LEU A 101 12.74 -2.40 -9.39
CA LEU A 101 12.02 -1.59 -8.40
C LEU A 101 12.72 -1.64 -7.05
N VAL A 102 13.14 -2.81 -6.59
CA VAL A 102 13.86 -2.94 -5.32
C VAL A 102 15.15 -2.10 -5.33
N ARG A 103 15.89 -2.13 -6.44
CA ARG A 103 17.13 -1.35 -6.60
C ARG A 103 16.91 0.15 -6.79
N ALA A 104 15.73 0.55 -7.22
CA ALA A 104 15.41 1.97 -7.41
C ALA A 104 15.23 2.73 -6.09
N TYR A 105 14.98 2.02 -4.99
CA TYR A 105 14.95 2.64 -3.67
C TYR A 105 16.36 3.00 -3.20
N ASP A 106 16.49 4.17 -2.59
CA ASP A 106 17.73 4.56 -1.90
C ASP A 106 18.02 3.52 -0.80
N PRO A 107 19.23 2.96 -0.73
CA PRO A 107 19.62 2.02 0.33
C PRO A 107 19.43 2.56 1.75
N GLN A 108 19.38 3.88 1.91
CA GLN A 108 19.12 4.54 3.19
C GLN A 108 17.62 4.74 3.48
N ASP A 109 16.75 4.60 2.48
CA ASP A 109 15.31 4.69 2.66
C ASP A 109 14.78 3.42 3.35
N ARG A 110 14.78 3.47 4.67
CA ARG A 110 14.30 2.40 5.52
C ARG A 110 12.80 2.45 5.76
N THR A 111 12.16 3.56 5.43
CA THR A 111 10.75 3.80 5.74
C THR A 111 9.86 3.41 4.56
N ARG A 112 9.94 4.10 3.45
CA ARG A 112 9.07 3.84 2.28
C ARG A 112 9.31 2.46 1.70
N ARG A 113 10.57 2.06 1.55
CA ARG A 113 10.90 0.74 1.04
C ARG A 113 10.37 -0.36 1.95
N HIS A 114 10.60 -0.26 3.26
CA HIS A 114 10.13 -1.22 4.26
C HIS A 114 8.61 -1.43 4.21
N TYR A 115 7.84 -0.36 4.12
CA TYR A 115 6.38 -0.45 4.03
C TYR A 115 5.85 -0.75 2.63
N THR A 116 6.68 -0.70 1.60
CA THR A 116 6.25 -1.00 0.24
C THR A 116 6.62 -2.41 -0.18
N ILE A 117 7.83 -2.86 0.14
CA ILE A 117 8.40 -4.13 -0.35
C ILE A 117 8.98 -4.88 0.84
N ALA A 118 8.53 -6.13 1.00
CA ALA A 118 9.13 -7.06 1.97
C ALA A 118 10.41 -7.66 1.39
N THR A 119 11.52 -7.48 2.11
CA THR A 119 12.80 -8.07 1.73
C THR A 119 13.29 -9.04 2.82
N VAL A 120 14.06 -10.04 2.39
CA VAL A 120 14.54 -11.11 3.28
C VAL A 120 15.26 -10.55 4.49
N GLY A 121 14.85 -11.00 5.67
CA GLY A 121 15.40 -10.59 6.96
C GLY A 121 14.68 -9.40 7.60
N GLU A 122 13.75 -8.75 6.92
CA GLU A 122 12.97 -7.67 7.52
C GLU A 122 11.89 -8.20 8.47
N TYR A 123 11.75 -7.50 9.58
CA TYR A 123 10.80 -7.82 10.63
C TYR A 123 9.60 -6.86 10.61
N TYR A 124 8.41 -7.43 10.70
CA TYR A 124 7.12 -6.74 10.71
C TYR A 124 6.36 -7.08 12.00
N PRO A 125 6.35 -6.19 12.98
CA PRO A 125 5.66 -6.43 14.25
C PRO A 125 4.14 -6.43 14.14
N ASP A 126 3.60 -5.82 13.09
CA ASP A 126 2.17 -5.70 12.79
C ASP A 126 1.56 -6.95 12.13
N LEU A 127 2.38 -7.90 11.69
CA LEU A 127 1.97 -9.13 11.07
C LEU A 127 2.24 -10.33 12.00
N ASN A 128 1.34 -11.31 12.02
CA ASN A 128 1.47 -12.52 12.83
C ASN A 128 1.71 -12.21 14.33
N THR A 129 0.98 -11.24 14.85
CA THR A 129 1.17 -10.67 16.20
C THR A 129 1.04 -11.69 17.31
N LYS A 130 0.20 -12.71 17.15
CA LYS A 130 0.06 -13.83 18.10
C LYS A 130 1.35 -14.61 18.35
N ASN A 131 2.24 -14.62 17.35
CA ASN A 131 3.53 -15.32 17.44
C ASN A 131 4.71 -14.34 17.56
N GLY A 132 4.46 -13.12 18.00
CA GLY A 132 5.51 -12.12 18.25
C GLY A 132 6.01 -11.40 17.03
N GLY A 133 5.23 -11.34 15.95
CA GLY A 133 5.60 -10.67 14.72
C GLY A 133 5.98 -11.65 13.60
N TYR A 134 6.40 -11.09 12.48
CA TYR A 134 6.76 -11.85 11.29
C TYR A 134 8.09 -11.36 10.71
N THR A 135 9.00 -12.29 10.45
CA THR A 135 10.23 -12.01 9.70
C THR A 135 10.10 -12.60 8.31
N TYR A 136 10.22 -11.75 7.30
CA TYR A 136 10.12 -12.18 5.91
C TYR A 136 11.32 -13.08 5.54
N ASN A 137 11.04 -14.26 5.04
CA ASN A 137 12.06 -15.23 4.68
C ASN A 137 11.77 -15.93 3.34
N VAL A 138 12.78 -16.54 2.78
CA VAL A 138 12.70 -17.19 1.47
C VAL A 138 11.90 -18.50 1.49
N THR A 139 11.78 -19.15 2.64
CA THR A 139 11.14 -20.47 2.73
C THR A 139 9.63 -20.39 2.48
N GLU A 140 9.01 -19.26 2.83
CA GLU A 140 7.58 -19.05 2.61
C GLU A 140 7.25 -18.69 1.16
N THR A 141 8.18 -18.09 0.46
CA THR A 141 7.99 -17.68 -0.93
C THR A 141 8.35 -18.77 -1.92
N GLY A 142 9.11 -19.77 -1.49
CA GLY A 142 9.61 -20.85 -2.34
C GLY A 142 10.67 -20.44 -3.36
N TYR A 143 11.14 -19.17 -3.30
CA TYR A 143 12.13 -18.65 -4.25
C TYR A 143 13.04 -17.61 -3.57
N ASP A 144 14.32 -17.75 -3.73
CA ASP A 144 15.34 -16.94 -3.04
C ASP A 144 15.42 -15.47 -3.49
N ASN A 145 14.78 -15.13 -4.60
CA ASN A 145 14.88 -13.81 -5.22
C ASN A 145 13.54 -13.06 -5.29
N LYS A 146 12.53 -13.53 -4.62
CA LYS A 146 11.24 -12.84 -4.58
C LYS A 146 11.20 -11.81 -3.47
N CYS A 147 10.66 -10.66 -3.82
CA CYS A 147 10.28 -9.61 -2.88
C CYS A 147 8.79 -9.34 -3.07
N ASN A 148 7.99 -9.61 -2.05
CA ASN A 148 6.56 -9.34 -2.12
C ASN A 148 6.26 -7.88 -1.78
N PHE A 149 5.07 -7.42 -2.19
CA PHE A 149 4.60 -6.11 -1.76
C PHE A 149 4.04 -6.17 -0.34
N LYS A 150 4.61 -5.38 0.57
CA LYS A 150 4.10 -5.23 1.94
C LYS A 150 2.94 -4.23 2.03
N LYS A 151 2.90 -3.26 1.14
CA LYS A 151 2.10 -2.03 1.21
C LYS A 151 0.63 -2.24 1.60
N TYR A 152 0.00 -3.27 1.08
CA TYR A 152 -1.42 -3.57 1.32
C TYR A 152 -1.63 -4.85 2.12
N VAL A 153 -0.60 -5.44 2.66
CA VAL A 153 -0.70 -6.60 3.53
C VAL A 153 -0.81 -6.10 4.97
N ILE A 154 -1.99 -6.26 5.53
CA ILE A 154 -2.39 -5.67 6.82
C ILE A 154 -2.46 -6.68 7.95
N GLY A 155 -2.18 -7.95 7.69
CA GLY A 155 -2.25 -9.01 8.69
C GLY A 155 -3.53 -9.84 8.63
N LYS A 156 -3.67 -10.68 9.61
CA LYS A 156 -4.82 -11.56 9.80
C LYS A 156 -5.86 -10.92 10.73
N ILE A 157 -7.02 -11.57 10.82
CA ILE A 157 -8.14 -11.12 11.67
C ILE A 157 -7.72 -10.87 13.13
N ASP A 158 -6.79 -11.66 13.63
CA ASP A 158 -6.28 -11.55 14.99
C ASP A 158 -5.13 -10.54 15.13
N ASP A 159 -4.63 -10.05 14.02
CA ASP A 159 -3.60 -9.03 14.00
C ASP A 159 -4.26 -7.65 14.07
N ASN A 160 -3.88 -6.85 15.05
CA ASN A 160 -4.35 -5.47 15.18
C ASN A 160 -5.89 -5.28 15.18
N GLY A 161 -6.66 -6.31 15.55
CA GLY A 161 -8.12 -6.24 15.57
C GLY A 161 -8.76 -6.16 14.18
N GLN A 162 -8.08 -6.62 13.15
CA GLN A 162 -8.58 -6.61 11.79
C GLN A 162 -9.73 -7.60 11.61
N SER A 163 -10.70 -7.24 10.81
CA SER A 163 -11.67 -8.20 10.33
C SER A 163 -11.23 -8.78 8.98
N TYR A 164 -11.71 -9.98 8.75
CA TYR A 164 -11.45 -10.79 7.58
C TYR A 164 -11.62 -10.07 6.21
N ALA A 165 -12.47 -9.11 6.16
CA ALA A 165 -12.99 -8.58 4.92
C ALA A 165 -12.35 -7.24 4.50
N GLN A 166 -11.08 -7.10 4.68
CA GLN A 166 -10.35 -5.92 4.17
C GLN A 166 -9.55 -6.21 2.95
#